data_f5c4b76cdc7f960640bf4c56b7229d3c
#
_entry.id   f5c4b76cdc7f960640bf4c56b7229d3c
#
_cell.length_a   1.000
_cell.length_b   1.000
_cell.length_c   1.000
_cell.angle_alpha   90.00
_cell.angle_beta   90.00
_cell.angle_gamma   90.00
#
_symmetry.space_group_name_H-M   'P 1'
#
loop_
_entity.id
_entity.type
_entity.pdbx_description
1 polymer ?
#
loop_
_entity_poly.entity_id
_entity_poly.type
_entity_poly.pdbx_seq_one_letter_code
_entity_poly.pdbx_strand_id
1 'polypeptide(L)'
;HLSIRRQRQMCIRDSNKPVKSYWEKVSQIEQDKYPKLTTDESCDVCVIGGGFTGISTAYHIAKNYGGDVRLLEAGHFGFASSARNAGFCCLPATKLSVNQLIAKFGLDETKKFFSSQIEGVELLSSLISENNIECEKTGTGNLDVAHHPDSSEELKEWGNDLKKYFGINTKWIPKEEFDEVGHQSTEQFGAVFTEAGFAMNPMAFMNGFASATVDVGAKLHSFSRVKKWERNGSHKLITDSGSITANKVVVATNGYTDESLHPSFANRMMPVLSNIIVTREMSEDEFKLQNYKTLNPICNSREILYYYRRMPSNRMLFGTRGDTYGDEKSAERMQEFMTKKF
;
A
#
# COMPACT_ATOMS: atom_id res chain seq x y z
N HIS A 1 7.13 7.19 27.57
CA HIS A 1 8.36 6.74 26.90
C HIS A 1 8.56 5.21 26.91
N LEU A 2 8.28 4.52 28.02
CA LEU A 2 8.44 3.05 28.14
C LEU A 2 7.39 2.26 27.34
N SER A 3 6.15 2.76 27.22
CA SER A 3 5.09 2.12 26.43
C SER A 3 5.39 2.16 24.93
N ILE A 4 5.88 3.29 24.43
CA ILE A 4 6.27 3.45 23.02
C ILE A 4 7.47 2.56 22.66
N ARG A 5 8.45 2.41 23.56
CA ARG A 5 9.56 1.46 23.38
C ARG A 5 9.09 0.01 23.35
N ARG A 6 8.13 -0.39 24.19
CA ARG A 6 7.57 -1.76 24.18
C ARG A 6 6.77 -2.03 22.90
N GLN A 7 5.96 -1.09 22.48
CA GLN A 7 5.19 -1.18 21.23
C GLN A 7 6.12 -1.31 20.02
N ARG A 8 7.18 -0.51 19.97
CA ARG A 8 8.20 -0.57 18.93
C ARG A 8 8.96 -1.90 18.90
N GLN A 9 9.33 -2.43 20.08
CA GLN A 9 9.98 -3.74 20.16
C GLN A 9 9.05 -4.88 19.77
N MET A 10 7.76 -4.79 20.02
CA MET A 10 6.75 -5.77 19.57
C MET A 10 6.57 -5.76 18.06
N CYS A 11 6.40 -4.61 17.45
CA CYS A 11 6.32 -4.48 15.99
C CYS A 11 7.56 -5.05 15.29
N ILE A 12 8.75 -4.84 15.83
CA ILE A 12 10.00 -5.41 15.31
C ILE A 12 10.05 -6.93 15.50
N ARG A 13 9.59 -7.46 16.63
CA ARG A 13 9.54 -8.91 16.89
C ARG A 13 8.54 -9.62 16.00
N ASP A 14 7.37 -9.04 15.77
CA ASP A 14 6.35 -9.63 14.90
C ASP A 14 6.69 -9.49 13.42
N SER A 15 7.47 -8.48 13.03
CA SER A 15 7.95 -8.29 11.65
C SER A 15 8.86 -9.43 11.16
N ASN A 16 9.42 -10.24 12.03
CA ASN A 16 10.26 -11.39 11.68
C ASN A 16 9.50 -12.72 11.61
N LYS A 17 8.20 -12.76 11.97
CA LYS A 17 7.38 -13.96 11.88
C LYS A 17 6.57 -13.95 10.57
N PRO A 18 6.56 -15.02 9.80
CA PRO A 18 5.70 -15.12 8.64
C PRO A 18 4.24 -15.10 9.10
N VAL A 19 3.50 -14.09 8.66
CA VAL A 19 2.05 -14.00 8.86
C VAL A 19 1.40 -14.52 7.59
N LYS A 20 0.62 -15.58 7.68
CA LYS A 20 -0.15 -16.11 6.55
C LYS A 20 -1.23 -15.09 6.18
N SER A 21 -1.00 -14.30 5.15
CA SER A 21 -1.98 -13.36 4.63
C SER A 21 -2.93 -14.04 3.64
N TYR A 22 -4.10 -13.41 3.43
CA TYR A 22 -5.02 -13.86 2.38
C TYR A 22 -4.33 -13.85 1.01
N TRP A 23 -3.58 -12.80 0.72
CA TRP A 23 -2.90 -12.64 -0.57
C TRP A 23 -1.84 -13.70 -0.82
N GLU A 24 -1.08 -14.11 0.20
CA GLU A 24 -0.13 -15.23 0.10
C GLU A 24 -0.83 -16.57 -0.17
N LYS A 25 -2.07 -16.73 0.34
CA LYS A 25 -2.85 -17.96 0.13
C LYS A 25 -3.38 -18.09 -1.30
N VAL A 26 -3.74 -16.97 -1.94
CA VAL A 26 -4.39 -16.96 -3.26
C VAL A 26 -3.44 -16.65 -4.41
N SER A 27 -2.28 -16.07 -4.13
CA SER A 27 -1.25 -15.77 -5.13
C SER A 27 -0.13 -16.79 -5.05
N GLN A 28 0.32 -17.28 -6.19
CA GLN A 28 1.49 -18.15 -6.23
C GLN A 28 2.74 -17.35 -5.87
N ILE A 29 3.45 -17.78 -4.84
CA ILE A 29 4.73 -17.20 -4.43
C ILE A 29 5.83 -18.12 -4.93
N GLU A 30 6.60 -17.65 -5.90
CA GLU A 30 7.79 -18.34 -6.39
C GLU A 30 8.97 -18.00 -5.46
N GLN A 31 9.04 -18.66 -4.29
CA GLN A 31 10.03 -18.34 -3.25
C GLN A 31 11.49 -18.45 -3.75
N ASP A 32 11.76 -19.37 -4.66
CA ASP A 32 13.10 -19.67 -5.16
C ASP A 32 13.46 -18.91 -6.46
N LYS A 33 12.56 -18.09 -6.97
CA LYS A 33 12.77 -17.36 -8.24
C LYS A 33 13.95 -16.37 -8.16
N TYR A 34 14.18 -15.79 -7.00
CA TYR A 34 15.22 -14.79 -6.79
C TYR A 34 16.26 -15.37 -5.82
N PRO A 35 17.47 -15.71 -6.29
CA PRO A 35 18.45 -16.41 -5.48
C PRO A 35 18.90 -15.58 -4.28
N LYS A 36 19.14 -16.24 -3.16
CA LYS A 36 19.79 -15.65 -2.01
C LYS A 36 21.21 -15.19 -2.39
N LEU A 37 21.65 -14.06 -1.87
CA LEU A 37 23.02 -13.61 -2.01
C LEU A 37 23.95 -14.54 -1.19
N THR A 38 24.83 -15.27 -1.88
CA THR A 38 25.74 -16.26 -1.26
C THR A 38 27.22 -15.96 -1.47
N THR A 39 27.55 -14.91 -2.22
CA THR A 39 28.91 -14.52 -2.59
C THR A 39 29.15 -13.05 -2.27
N ASP A 40 30.42 -12.67 -2.26
CA ASP A 40 30.82 -11.27 -2.20
C ASP A 40 30.80 -10.69 -3.61
N GLU A 41 30.03 -9.65 -3.82
CA GLU A 41 29.77 -9.06 -5.13
C GLU A 41 29.92 -7.52 -5.09
N SER A 42 29.93 -6.90 -6.25
CA SER A 42 29.91 -5.43 -6.38
C SER A 42 28.81 -4.99 -7.32
N CYS A 43 28.36 -3.74 -7.18
CA CYS A 43 27.39 -3.12 -8.08
C CYS A 43 27.48 -1.59 -8.05
N ASP A 44 26.80 -0.96 -8.98
CA ASP A 44 26.70 0.51 -9.02
C ASP A 44 25.71 1.02 -7.96
N VAL A 45 24.53 0.40 -7.91
CA VAL A 45 23.47 0.78 -6.98
C VAL A 45 22.91 -0.47 -6.28
N CYS A 46 22.90 -0.44 -4.95
CA CYS A 46 22.22 -1.44 -4.16
C CYS A 46 20.99 -0.86 -3.47
N VAL A 47 19.85 -1.48 -3.68
CA VAL A 47 18.57 -1.14 -3.01
C VAL A 47 18.33 -2.11 -1.86
N ILE A 48 18.04 -1.61 -0.67
CA ILE A 48 17.69 -2.41 0.51
C ILE A 48 16.18 -2.35 0.74
N GLY A 49 15.51 -3.49 0.63
CA GLY A 49 14.06 -3.66 0.81
C GLY A 49 13.29 -3.82 -0.50
N GLY A 50 12.60 -4.95 -0.63
CA GLY A 50 11.86 -5.40 -1.82
C GLY A 50 10.37 -5.04 -1.81
N GLY A 51 9.98 -3.94 -1.15
CA GLY A 51 8.63 -3.37 -1.24
C GLY A 51 8.41 -2.54 -2.50
N PHE A 52 7.24 -1.91 -2.66
CA PHE A 52 6.91 -1.07 -3.83
C PHE A 52 8.00 -0.05 -4.15
N THR A 53 8.47 0.68 -3.13
CA THR A 53 9.50 1.70 -3.32
C THR A 53 10.82 1.10 -3.82
N GLY A 54 11.26 -0.01 -3.22
CA GLY A 54 12.53 -0.62 -3.60
C GLY A 54 12.51 -1.23 -4.98
N ILE A 55 11.46 -2.00 -5.33
CA ILE A 55 11.31 -2.58 -6.66
C ILE A 55 11.19 -1.47 -7.72
N SER A 56 10.36 -0.44 -7.47
CA SER A 56 10.22 0.70 -8.38
C SER A 56 11.55 1.43 -8.59
N THR A 57 12.32 1.61 -7.51
CA THR A 57 13.65 2.22 -7.60
C THR A 57 14.58 1.38 -8.49
N ALA A 58 14.66 0.06 -8.23
CA ALA A 58 15.51 -0.84 -9.00
C ALA A 58 15.08 -0.89 -10.49
N TYR A 59 13.78 -1.00 -10.74
CA TYR A 59 13.21 -0.99 -12.09
C TYR A 59 13.58 0.26 -12.87
N HIS A 60 13.30 1.44 -12.31
CA HIS A 60 13.51 2.69 -13.01
C HIS A 60 15.00 3.04 -13.18
N ILE A 61 15.86 2.69 -12.23
CA ILE A 61 17.30 2.89 -12.41
C ILE A 61 17.81 1.96 -13.50
N ALA A 62 17.50 0.67 -13.48
CA ALA A 62 17.95 -0.28 -14.50
C ALA A 62 17.42 0.09 -15.89
N LYS A 63 16.11 0.40 -16.00
CA LYS A 63 15.45 0.73 -17.28
C LYS A 63 15.99 2.03 -17.90
N ASN A 64 16.19 3.08 -17.08
CA ASN A 64 16.43 4.42 -17.62
C ASN A 64 17.92 4.81 -17.67
N TYR A 65 18.74 4.23 -16.80
CA TYR A 65 20.16 4.63 -16.67
C TYR A 65 21.13 3.48 -16.93
N GLY A 66 20.65 2.25 -16.93
CA GLY A 66 21.52 1.06 -17.00
C GLY A 66 22.38 0.90 -15.74
N GLY A 67 23.51 0.18 -15.86
CA GLY A 67 24.40 -0.14 -14.75
C GLY A 67 24.01 -1.43 -14.01
N ASP A 68 24.88 -1.89 -13.10
CA ASP A 68 24.60 -3.06 -12.25
C ASP A 68 23.77 -2.61 -11.05
N VAL A 69 22.46 -2.89 -11.11
CA VAL A 69 21.49 -2.59 -10.04
C VAL A 69 21.13 -3.87 -9.30
N ARG A 70 21.30 -3.86 -7.98
CA ARG A 70 20.93 -4.99 -7.13
C ARG A 70 19.96 -4.60 -6.06
N LEU A 71 19.06 -5.52 -5.71
CA LEU A 71 18.09 -5.34 -4.65
C LEU A 71 18.17 -6.50 -3.66
N LEU A 72 18.31 -6.17 -2.37
CA LEU A 72 18.35 -7.12 -1.26
C LEU A 72 17.05 -7.06 -0.46
N GLU A 73 16.30 -8.17 -0.42
CA GLU A 73 15.08 -8.34 0.37
C GLU A 73 15.32 -9.31 1.52
N ALA A 74 14.82 -8.97 2.69
CA ALA A 74 15.02 -9.78 3.92
C ALA A 74 14.22 -11.09 3.93
N GLY A 75 13.06 -11.11 3.27
CA GLY A 75 12.20 -12.27 3.09
C GLY A 75 12.05 -12.65 1.62
N HIS A 76 10.90 -13.21 1.27
CA HIS A 76 10.48 -13.31 -0.14
C HIS A 76 9.91 -11.96 -0.62
N PHE A 77 9.88 -11.70 -1.91
CA PHE A 77 9.22 -10.53 -2.44
C PHE A 77 7.73 -10.59 -2.11
N GLY A 78 7.18 -9.49 -1.60
CA GLY A 78 5.82 -9.47 -1.07
C GLY A 78 5.67 -9.90 0.40
N PHE A 79 6.76 -10.20 1.10
CA PHE A 79 6.72 -10.56 2.53
C PHE A 79 6.10 -9.48 3.41
N ALA A 80 6.33 -8.21 3.11
CA ALA A 80 5.99 -7.08 3.95
C ALA A 80 4.69 -6.37 3.53
N SER A 81 4.45 -5.17 4.06
CA SER A 81 3.21 -4.40 3.93
C SER A 81 2.80 -4.08 2.47
N SER A 82 3.75 -4.01 1.54
CA SER A 82 3.46 -3.74 0.12
C SER A 82 2.55 -4.80 -0.52
N ALA A 83 2.61 -6.05 -0.08
CA ALA A 83 1.74 -7.11 -0.58
C ALA A 83 0.68 -7.56 0.44
N ARG A 84 0.51 -6.84 1.56
CA ARG A 84 -0.44 -7.16 2.62
C ARG A 84 -1.45 -6.05 2.89
N ASN A 85 -1.57 -5.10 1.96
CA ASN A 85 -2.52 -3.99 2.03
C ASN A 85 -3.83 -4.33 1.29
N ALA A 86 -4.77 -3.39 1.27
CA ALA A 86 -6.07 -3.57 0.62
C ALA A 86 -6.00 -3.56 -0.93
N GLY A 87 -4.85 -3.21 -1.50
CA GLY A 87 -4.69 -3.07 -2.94
C GLY A 87 -5.38 -1.85 -3.52
N PHE A 88 -5.55 -0.79 -2.73
CA PHE A 88 -6.13 0.47 -3.21
C PHE A 88 -5.05 1.35 -3.82
N CYS A 89 -5.25 1.74 -5.06
CA CYS A 89 -4.53 2.80 -5.74
C CYS A 89 -5.50 3.96 -5.92
N CYS A 90 -5.51 4.93 -5.02
CA CYS A 90 -6.48 6.00 -4.99
C CYS A 90 -5.93 7.29 -4.37
N LEU A 91 -6.65 8.39 -4.56
CA LEU A 91 -6.45 9.66 -3.90
C LEU A 91 -7.31 9.77 -2.64
N PRO A 92 -6.97 10.65 -1.68
CA PRO A 92 -5.68 11.28 -1.40
C PRO A 92 -4.98 10.67 -0.17
N ALA A 93 -3.72 10.97 -0.02
CA ALA A 93 -2.92 10.58 1.15
C ALA A 93 -2.94 11.65 2.26
N THR A 94 -4.05 12.37 2.47
CA THR A 94 -4.15 13.43 3.48
C THR A 94 -5.48 13.43 4.22
N LYS A 95 -5.48 13.91 5.46
CA LYS A 95 -6.66 14.22 6.28
C LYS A 95 -6.96 15.72 6.35
N LEU A 96 -6.11 16.54 5.75
CA LEU A 96 -6.35 17.98 5.67
C LEU A 96 -7.31 18.30 4.53
N SER A 97 -8.23 19.23 4.74
CA SER A 97 -9.04 19.75 3.63
C SER A 97 -8.17 20.51 2.62
N VAL A 98 -8.69 20.71 1.42
CA VAL A 98 -7.98 21.49 0.39
C VAL A 98 -7.66 22.89 0.89
N ASN A 99 -8.60 23.55 1.57
CA ASN A 99 -8.40 24.88 2.14
C ASN A 99 -7.33 24.90 3.23
N GLN A 100 -7.24 23.85 4.07
CA GLN A 100 -6.17 23.72 5.07
C GLN A 100 -4.81 23.49 4.41
N LEU A 101 -4.74 22.72 3.33
CA LEU A 101 -3.51 22.51 2.57
C LEU A 101 -3.04 23.83 1.93
N ILE A 102 -3.95 24.55 1.28
CA ILE A 102 -3.65 25.85 0.66
C ILE A 102 -3.18 26.87 1.71
N ALA A 103 -3.87 26.94 2.84
CA ALA A 103 -3.49 27.85 3.93
C ALA A 103 -2.10 27.54 4.51
N LYS A 104 -1.74 26.26 4.57
CA LYS A 104 -0.48 25.79 5.16
C LYS A 104 0.71 25.85 4.20
N PHE A 105 0.49 25.50 2.93
CA PHE A 105 1.57 25.29 1.96
C PHE A 105 1.49 26.20 0.74
N GLY A 106 0.40 26.95 0.58
CA GLY A 106 0.12 27.74 -0.61
C GLY A 106 -0.53 26.92 -1.73
N LEU A 107 -1.19 27.61 -2.67
CA LEU A 107 -1.91 26.97 -3.77
C LEU A 107 -0.99 26.17 -4.70
N ASP A 108 0.18 26.72 -5.04
CA ASP A 108 1.07 26.10 -6.02
C ASP A 108 1.68 24.79 -5.49
N GLU A 109 2.10 24.75 -4.22
CA GLU A 109 2.61 23.51 -3.61
C GLU A 109 1.48 22.47 -3.42
N THR A 110 0.26 22.93 -3.12
CA THR A 110 -0.92 22.06 -3.04
C THR A 110 -1.27 21.47 -4.41
N LYS A 111 -1.15 22.24 -5.49
CA LYS A 111 -1.30 21.73 -6.87
C LYS A 111 -0.26 20.69 -7.20
N LYS A 112 1.00 20.92 -6.88
CA LYS A 112 2.07 19.92 -7.09
C LYS A 112 1.81 18.63 -6.32
N PHE A 113 1.33 18.73 -5.09
CA PHE A 113 0.95 17.57 -4.29
C PHE A 113 -0.13 16.73 -4.98
N PHE A 114 -1.23 17.33 -5.45
CA PHE A 114 -2.30 16.59 -6.14
C PHE A 114 -1.84 16.07 -7.51
N SER A 115 -1.06 16.85 -8.28
CA SER A 115 -0.47 16.39 -9.54
C SER A 115 0.35 15.12 -9.32
N SER A 116 1.24 15.11 -8.33
CA SER A 116 2.06 13.94 -8.03
C SER A 116 1.24 12.71 -7.59
N GLN A 117 0.07 12.91 -6.95
CA GLN A 117 -0.83 11.80 -6.60
C GLN A 117 -1.47 11.19 -7.87
N ILE A 118 -1.93 12.03 -8.80
CA ILE A 118 -2.50 11.58 -10.09
C ILE A 118 -1.43 10.87 -10.90
N GLU A 119 -0.27 11.48 -11.05
CA GLU A 119 0.87 10.88 -11.75
C GLU A 119 1.26 9.52 -11.16
N GLY A 120 1.17 9.36 -9.83
CA GLY A 120 1.39 8.08 -9.15
C GLY A 120 0.37 7.00 -9.53
N VAL A 121 -0.91 7.36 -9.63
CA VAL A 121 -1.98 6.45 -10.08
C VAL A 121 -1.79 6.06 -11.54
N GLU A 122 -1.47 7.02 -12.39
CA GLU A 122 -1.22 6.81 -13.82
C GLU A 122 0.03 5.96 -14.05
N LEU A 123 1.12 6.24 -13.33
CA LEU A 123 2.35 5.46 -13.39
C LEU A 123 2.09 4.00 -13.02
N LEU A 124 1.36 3.74 -11.93
CA LEU A 124 1.04 2.37 -11.54
C LEU A 124 0.18 1.67 -12.60
N SER A 125 -0.81 2.37 -13.17
CA SER A 125 -1.63 1.85 -14.24
C SER A 125 -0.81 1.52 -15.49
N SER A 126 0.14 2.39 -15.87
CA SER A 126 1.06 2.19 -17.00
C SER A 126 2.00 1.02 -16.75
N LEU A 127 2.59 0.90 -15.56
CA LEU A 127 3.45 -0.23 -15.19
C LEU A 127 2.72 -1.57 -15.30
N ILE A 128 1.45 -1.63 -14.88
CA ILE A 128 0.61 -2.82 -15.01
C ILE A 128 0.43 -3.19 -16.48
N SER A 129 0.07 -2.22 -17.33
CA SER A 129 -0.22 -2.49 -18.75
C SER A 129 1.05 -2.74 -19.58
N GLU A 130 2.10 -1.95 -19.41
CA GLU A 130 3.36 -2.08 -20.15
C GLU A 130 4.07 -3.41 -19.88
N ASN A 131 3.95 -3.93 -18.66
CA ASN A 131 4.59 -5.18 -18.26
C ASN A 131 3.62 -6.38 -18.24
N ASN A 132 2.37 -6.21 -18.74
CA ASN A 132 1.35 -7.26 -18.77
C ASN A 132 1.13 -7.94 -17.41
N ILE A 133 1.05 -7.14 -16.33
CA ILE A 133 0.94 -7.67 -14.96
C ILE A 133 -0.51 -8.05 -14.67
N GLU A 134 -0.79 -9.34 -14.52
CA GLU A 134 -2.08 -9.85 -14.09
C GLU A 134 -2.29 -9.68 -12.59
N CYS A 135 -2.98 -8.63 -12.17
CA CYS A 135 -3.16 -8.29 -10.76
C CYS A 135 -4.62 -8.02 -10.34
N GLU A 136 -5.58 -8.61 -11.04
CA GLU A 136 -7.02 -8.46 -10.73
C GLU A 136 -7.44 -6.98 -10.59
N LYS A 137 -7.00 -6.12 -11.52
CA LYS A 137 -7.35 -4.70 -11.50
C LYS A 137 -8.85 -4.52 -11.64
N THR A 138 -9.49 -3.79 -10.69
CA THR A 138 -10.92 -3.54 -10.64
C THR A 138 -11.25 -2.10 -10.27
N GLY A 139 -12.44 -1.65 -10.67
CA GLY A 139 -12.88 -0.28 -10.44
C GLY A 139 -12.31 0.73 -11.43
N THR A 140 -12.95 1.89 -11.49
CA THR A 140 -12.61 2.99 -12.41
C THR A 140 -12.39 4.31 -11.66
N GLY A 141 -12.29 4.24 -10.35
CA GLY A 141 -12.14 5.39 -9.46
C GLY A 141 -12.15 4.95 -8.00
N ASN A 142 -12.29 5.92 -7.11
CA ASN A 142 -12.43 5.74 -5.67
C ASN A 142 -13.76 6.32 -5.20
N LEU A 143 -14.33 5.75 -4.14
CA LEU A 143 -15.52 6.24 -3.47
C LEU A 143 -15.17 6.63 -2.03
N ASP A 144 -15.44 7.88 -1.69
CA ASP A 144 -15.37 8.38 -0.31
C ASP A 144 -16.79 8.52 0.23
N VAL A 145 -17.18 7.68 1.19
CA VAL A 145 -18.54 7.56 1.70
C VAL A 145 -18.71 8.37 2.99
N ALA A 146 -19.73 9.21 3.04
CA ALA A 146 -20.14 9.88 4.26
C ALA A 146 -20.73 8.88 5.24
N HIS A 147 -20.08 8.71 6.41
CA HIS A 147 -20.55 7.79 7.44
C HIS A 147 -21.58 8.40 8.41
N HIS A 148 -21.79 9.70 8.33
CA HIS A 148 -22.71 10.50 9.11
C HIS A 148 -23.31 11.60 8.24
N PRO A 149 -24.54 12.07 8.46
CA PRO A 149 -25.13 13.16 7.69
C PRO A 149 -24.26 14.42 7.62
N ASP A 150 -23.67 14.82 8.74
CA ASP A 150 -22.81 16.02 8.80
C ASP A 150 -21.56 15.91 7.90
N SER A 151 -21.07 14.69 7.68
CA SER A 151 -19.91 14.44 6.79
C SER A 151 -20.25 14.60 5.31
N SER A 152 -21.54 14.66 4.94
CA SER A 152 -21.95 14.77 3.53
C SER A 152 -21.55 16.09 2.91
N GLU A 153 -21.73 17.19 3.63
CA GLU A 153 -21.37 18.51 3.12
C GLU A 153 -19.85 18.69 3.02
N GLU A 154 -19.10 18.20 3.99
CA GLU A 154 -17.63 18.22 3.96
C GLU A 154 -17.09 17.43 2.75
N LEU A 155 -17.66 16.25 2.44
CA LEU A 155 -17.26 15.47 1.28
C LEU A 155 -17.67 16.12 -0.04
N LYS A 156 -18.86 16.76 -0.11
CA LYS A 156 -19.25 17.54 -1.30
C LYS A 156 -18.28 18.70 -1.56
N GLU A 157 -17.95 19.45 -0.51
CA GLU A 157 -16.99 20.53 -0.60
C GLU A 157 -15.63 20.02 -1.07
N TRP A 158 -15.15 18.92 -0.47
CA TRP A 158 -13.93 18.25 -0.88
C TRP A 158 -13.94 17.89 -2.37
N GLY A 159 -15.00 17.22 -2.86
CA GLY A 159 -15.13 16.87 -4.27
C GLY A 159 -15.15 18.09 -5.20
N ASN A 160 -15.87 19.15 -4.82
CA ASN A 160 -15.92 20.41 -5.56
C ASN A 160 -14.54 21.09 -5.61
N ASP A 161 -13.82 21.09 -4.51
CA ASP A 161 -12.49 21.68 -4.42
C ASP A 161 -11.47 20.90 -5.27
N LEU A 162 -11.52 19.57 -5.29
CA LEU A 162 -10.69 18.74 -6.17
C LEU A 162 -10.89 19.11 -7.64
N LYS A 163 -12.15 19.29 -8.06
CA LYS A 163 -12.48 19.69 -9.42
C LYS A 163 -12.05 21.12 -9.72
N LYS A 164 -12.35 22.06 -8.82
CA LYS A 164 -12.09 23.48 -8.98
C LYS A 164 -10.61 23.83 -9.06
N TYR A 165 -9.80 23.30 -8.14
CA TYR A 165 -8.40 23.69 -7.99
C TYR A 165 -7.42 22.83 -8.77
N PHE A 166 -7.79 21.55 -9.01
CA PHE A 166 -6.85 20.56 -9.58
C PHE A 166 -7.35 19.89 -10.85
N GLY A 167 -8.60 20.18 -11.28
CA GLY A 167 -9.18 19.59 -12.49
C GLY A 167 -9.51 18.10 -12.36
N ILE A 168 -9.52 17.55 -11.15
CA ILE A 168 -9.84 16.15 -10.89
C ILE A 168 -11.35 15.95 -11.02
N ASN A 169 -11.77 15.03 -11.88
CA ASN A 169 -13.18 14.71 -12.06
C ASN A 169 -13.75 14.02 -10.83
N THR A 170 -14.77 14.66 -10.27
CA THR A 170 -15.51 14.13 -9.11
C THR A 170 -17.01 14.24 -9.36
N LYS A 171 -17.77 13.33 -8.76
CA LYS A 171 -19.24 13.32 -8.76
C LYS A 171 -19.73 13.06 -7.35
N TRP A 172 -20.58 13.95 -6.82
CA TRP A 172 -21.37 13.64 -5.63
C TRP A 172 -22.51 12.69 -6.01
N ILE A 173 -22.67 11.63 -5.24
CA ILE A 173 -23.73 10.63 -5.36
C ILE A 173 -24.57 10.71 -4.08
N PRO A 174 -25.82 11.21 -4.14
CA PRO A 174 -26.71 11.26 -2.98
C PRO A 174 -26.95 9.86 -2.41
N LYS A 175 -27.42 9.80 -1.15
CA LYS A 175 -27.67 8.54 -0.44
C LYS A 175 -28.52 7.57 -1.26
N GLU A 176 -29.65 8.05 -1.77
CA GLU A 176 -30.62 7.24 -2.49
C GLU A 176 -30.04 6.69 -3.81
N GLU A 177 -29.26 7.51 -4.53
CA GLU A 177 -28.54 7.06 -5.74
C GLU A 177 -27.44 6.08 -5.37
N PHE A 178 -26.71 6.32 -4.27
CA PHE A 178 -25.62 5.45 -3.84
C PHE A 178 -26.15 4.09 -3.35
N ASP A 179 -27.32 4.03 -2.73
CA ASP A 179 -28.02 2.78 -2.39
C ASP A 179 -28.24 1.91 -3.64
N GLU A 180 -28.38 2.54 -4.84
CA GLU A 180 -28.61 1.81 -6.09
C GLU A 180 -27.34 1.45 -6.87
N VAL A 181 -26.27 2.24 -6.77
CA VAL A 181 -25.03 2.02 -7.56
C VAL A 181 -23.86 1.53 -6.73
N GLY A 182 -23.90 1.72 -5.43
CA GLY A 182 -22.83 1.37 -4.49
C GLY A 182 -23.25 0.22 -3.59
N HIS A 183 -23.76 0.54 -2.41
CA HIS A 183 -24.32 -0.42 -1.45
C HIS A 183 -25.26 0.28 -0.46
N GLN A 184 -26.12 -0.48 0.18
CA GLN A 184 -26.94 -0.02 1.30
C GLN A 184 -26.23 -0.25 2.63
N SER A 185 -26.36 0.72 3.54
CA SER A 185 -25.85 0.64 4.91
C SER A 185 -26.54 1.67 5.80
N THR A 186 -26.62 1.37 7.10
CA THR A 186 -27.12 2.32 8.11
C THR A 186 -26.18 3.50 8.33
N GLU A 187 -24.94 3.41 7.87
CA GLU A 187 -23.88 4.42 7.97
C GLU A 187 -23.39 4.84 6.59
N GLN A 188 -24.31 5.02 5.65
CA GLN A 188 -24.07 5.54 4.32
C GLN A 188 -25.03 6.72 4.08
N PHE A 189 -24.46 7.92 3.85
CA PHE A 189 -25.19 9.19 3.66
C PHE A 189 -24.78 9.90 2.37
N GLY A 190 -24.43 9.12 1.34
CA GLY A 190 -23.92 9.60 0.06
C GLY A 190 -22.40 9.40 -0.04
N ALA A 191 -21.90 9.62 -1.24
CA ALA A 191 -20.49 9.42 -1.56
C ALA A 191 -19.96 10.46 -2.57
N VAL A 192 -18.66 10.72 -2.52
CA VAL A 192 -17.94 11.34 -3.63
C VAL A 192 -17.25 10.24 -4.42
N PHE A 193 -17.58 10.12 -5.69
CA PHE A 193 -16.81 9.36 -6.65
C PHE A 193 -15.70 10.25 -7.23
N THR A 194 -14.47 9.78 -7.19
CA THR A 194 -13.31 10.42 -7.81
C THR A 194 -12.83 9.54 -8.96
N GLU A 195 -12.78 10.08 -10.18
CA GLU A 195 -12.41 9.35 -11.40
C GLU A 195 -10.90 9.08 -11.50
N ALA A 196 -10.25 8.87 -10.37
CA ALA A 196 -8.83 8.52 -10.29
C ALA A 196 -8.64 7.42 -9.27
N GLY A 197 -8.17 6.28 -9.73
CA GLY A 197 -7.91 5.14 -8.88
C GLY A 197 -8.52 3.83 -9.36
N PHE A 198 -8.15 2.78 -8.66
CA PHE A 198 -8.61 1.41 -8.87
C PHE A 198 -8.21 0.54 -7.67
N ALA A 199 -8.65 -0.70 -7.67
CA ALA A 199 -8.18 -1.70 -6.73
C ALA A 199 -7.48 -2.85 -7.46
N MET A 200 -6.60 -3.56 -6.77
CA MET A 200 -5.84 -4.68 -7.33
C MET A 200 -5.51 -5.73 -6.26
N ASN A 201 -4.99 -6.87 -6.70
CA ASN A 201 -4.31 -7.84 -5.85
C ASN A 201 -2.84 -7.38 -5.67
N PRO A 202 -2.46 -6.86 -4.49
CA PRO A 202 -1.13 -6.27 -4.31
C PRO A 202 0.00 -7.31 -4.34
N MET A 203 -0.25 -8.57 -3.99
CA MET A 203 0.75 -9.64 -4.09
C MET A 203 0.99 -10.03 -5.54
N ALA A 204 -0.08 -10.19 -6.34
CA ALA A 204 0.04 -10.49 -7.76
C ALA A 204 0.78 -9.36 -8.49
N PHE A 205 0.47 -8.10 -8.17
CA PHE A 205 1.22 -6.96 -8.69
C PHE A 205 2.71 -7.03 -8.30
N MET A 206 3.03 -7.29 -7.03
CA MET A 206 4.42 -7.41 -6.56
C MET A 206 5.20 -8.49 -7.31
N ASN A 207 4.59 -9.66 -7.51
CA ASN A 207 5.21 -10.76 -8.24
C ASN A 207 5.51 -10.37 -9.70
N GLY A 208 4.52 -9.80 -10.40
CA GLY A 208 4.69 -9.35 -11.78
C GLY A 208 5.73 -8.24 -11.90
N PHE A 209 5.69 -7.26 -10.98
CA PHE A 209 6.61 -6.13 -11.04
C PHE A 209 8.06 -6.53 -10.67
N ALA A 210 8.24 -7.48 -9.74
CA ALA A 210 9.56 -8.05 -9.48
C ALA A 210 10.12 -8.78 -10.72
N SER A 211 9.29 -9.53 -11.44
CA SER A 211 9.68 -10.15 -12.72
C SER A 211 10.11 -9.09 -13.75
N ALA A 212 9.26 -8.10 -13.99
CA ALA A 212 9.56 -7.01 -14.91
C ALA A 212 10.85 -6.25 -14.53
N THR A 213 11.17 -6.18 -13.23
CA THR A 213 12.41 -5.55 -12.75
C THR A 213 13.66 -6.37 -13.14
N VAL A 214 13.57 -7.69 -13.15
CA VAL A 214 14.63 -8.55 -13.67
C VAL A 214 14.75 -8.42 -15.19
N ASP A 215 13.63 -8.35 -15.90
CA ASP A 215 13.61 -8.24 -17.35
C ASP A 215 14.31 -6.97 -17.88
N VAL A 216 14.29 -5.89 -17.09
CA VAL A 216 15.05 -4.66 -17.40
C VAL A 216 16.52 -4.69 -16.91
N GLY A 217 16.99 -5.82 -16.38
CA GLY A 217 18.40 -6.07 -16.06
C GLY A 217 18.80 -5.91 -14.59
N ALA A 218 17.89 -5.61 -13.67
CA ALA A 218 18.21 -5.59 -12.25
C ALA A 218 18.34 -7.02 -11.69
N LYS A 219 19.20 -7.21 -10.68
CA LYS A 219 19.37 -8.48 -10.00
C LYS A 219 18.72 -8.41 -8.60
N LEU A 220 17.78 -9.33 -8.36
CA LEU A 220 17.01 -9.39 -7.13
C LEU A 220 17.47 -10.57 -6.27
N HIS A 221 17.64 -10.32 -4.97
CA HIS A 221 18.06 -11.34 -4.00
C HIS A 221 17.04 -11.39 -2.86
N SER A 222 16.29 -12.50 -2.77
CA SER A 222 15.42 -12.81 -1.63
C SER A 222 16.23 -13.40 -0.45
N PHE A 223 15.65 -13.42 0.74
CA PHE A 223 16.27 -13.96 1.96
C PHE A 223 17.70 -13.43 2.23
N SER A 224 17.94 -12.17 1.86
CA SER A 224 19.24 -11.50 1.88
C SER A 224 19.21 -10.26 2.77
N ARG A 225 18.79 -10.45 4.04
CA ARG A 225 18.72 -9.37 5.02
C ARG A 225 20.08 -8.72 5.24
N VAL A 226 20.17 -7.41 5.03
CA VAL A 226 21.36 -6.63 5.38
C VAL A 226 21.42 -6.50 6.90
N LYS A 227 22.51 -6.98 7.51
CA LYS A 227 22.75 -6.98 8.96
C LYS A 227 23.77 -5.96 9.40
N LYS A 228 24.68 -5.61 8.51
CA LYS A 228 25.73 -4.63 8.81
C LYS A 228 26.02 -3.79 7.57
N TRP A 229 26.25 -2.52 7.80
CA TRP A 229 26.62 -1.56 6.77
C TRP A 229 27.95 -0.90 7.17
N GLU A 230 28.95 -1.09 6.35
CA GLU A 230 30.27 -0.46 6.49
C GLU A 230 30.47 0.55 5.36
N ARG A 231 31.18 1.60 5.64
CA ARG A 231 31.56 2.61 4.65
C ARG A 231 33.05 2.89 4.72
N ASN A 232 33.73 2.60 3.61
CA ASN A 232 35.14 2.96 3.41
C ASN A 232 35.32 3.35 1.95
N GLY A 233 34.94 4.61 1.65
CA GLY A 233 34.78 5.10 0.28
C GLY A 233 33.47 4.60 -0.34
N SER A 234 33.40 3.32 -0.67
CA SER A 234 32.16 2.62 -1.08
C SER A 234 31.35 2.08 0.12
N HIS A 235 30.16 1.58 -0.15
CA HIS A 235 29.24 1.01 0.85
C HIS A 235 29.30 -0.51 0.81
N LYS A 236 29.76 -1.17 1.88
CA LYS A 236 29.70 -2.62 2.02
C LYS A 236 28.49 -3.05 2.85
N LEU A 237 27.57 -3.78 2.23
CA LEU A 237 26.34 -4.29 2.83
C LEU A 237 26.52 -5.78 3.07
N ILE A 238 26.49 -6.21 4.32
CA ILE A 238 26.81 -7.58 4.76
C ILE A 238 25.51 -8.29 5.14
N THR A 239 25.29 -9.47 4.55
CA THR A 239 24.20 -10.40 4.87
C THR A 239 24.75 -11.59 5.64
N ASP A 240 23.92 -12.61 5.92
CA ASP A 240 24.37 -13.86 6.56
C ASP A 240 25.28 -14.73 5.67
N SER A 241 25.20 -14.56 4.34
CA SER A 241 25.79 -15.54 3.41
C SER A 241 26.68 -14.91 2.34
N GLY A 242 26.71 -13.57 2.25
CA GLY A 242 27.50 -12.83 1.28
C GLY A 242 27.46 -11.35 1.56
N SER A 243 28.16 -10.56 0.75
CA SER A 243 28.14 -9.09 0.84
C SER A 243 28.04 -8.42 -0.52
N ILE A 244 27.53 -7.17 -0.55
CA ILE A 244 27.58 -6.31 -1.74
C ILE A 244 28.35 -5.04 -1.42
N THR A 245 29.34 -4.75 -2.27
CA THR A 245 30.01 -3.46 -2.29
C THR A 245 29.38 -2.59 -3.37
N ALA A 246 28.73 -1.49 -2.97
CA ALA A 246 27.99 -0.60 -3.85
C ALA A 246 28.56 0.82 -3.86
N ASN A 247 28.48 1.50 -5.00
CA ASN A 247 28.83 2.91 -5.10
C ASN A 247 27.74 3.80 -4.47
N LYS A 248 26.49 3.40 -4.60
CA LYS A 248 25.33 4.09 -4.03
C LYS A 248 24.39 3.09 -3.36
N VAL A 249 23.70 3.52 -2.30
CA VAL A 249 22.71 2.71 -1.58
C VAL A 249 21.41 3.48 -1.47
N VAL A 250 20.32 2.80 -1.77
CA VAL A 250 18.95 3.27 -1.52
C VAL A 250 18.32 2.43 -0.43
N VAL A 251 17.79 3.07 0.60
CA VAL A 251 17.11 2.37 1.71
C VAL A 251 15.61 2.52 1.56
N ALA A 252 14.93 1.40 1.31
CA ALA A 252 13.49 1.32 1.05
C ALA A 252 12.80 0.36 2.03
N THR A 253 13.28 0.28 3.27
CA THR A 253 12.86 -0.69 4.29
C THR A 253 11.64 -0.26 5.11
N ASN A 254 11.18 1.00 4.94
CA ASN A 254 10.00 1.57 5.62
C ASN A 254 9.96 1.22 7.12
N GLY A 255 8.82 0.77 7.65
CA GLY A 255 8.62 0.42 9.06
C GLY A 255 9.46 -0.78 9.55
N TYR A 256 10.11 -1.50 8.66
CA TYR A 256 11.01 -2.63 8.98
C TYR A 256 12.48 -2.21 9.07
N THR A 257 12.77 -0.91 9.02
CA THR A 257 14.13 -0.40 9.12
C THR A 257 14.74 -0.77 10.46
N ASP A 258 15.88 -1.48 10.42
CA ASP A 258 16.66 -1.75 11.62
C ASP A 258 17.46 -0.48 11.99
N GLU A 259 17.20 0.04 13.16
CA GLU A 259 17.83 1.27 13.64
C GLU A 259 19.33 1.14 13.88
N SER A 260 19.79 -0.08 14.11
CA SER A 260 21.22 -0.37 14.30
C SER A 260 21.98 -0.43 12.98
N LEU A 261 21.28 -0.53 11.83
CA LEU A 261 21.91 -0.66 10.52
C LEU A 261 22.75 0.58 10.14
N HIS A 262 22.27 1.76 10.50
CA HIS A 262 23.01 3.00 10.28
C HIS A 262 22.58 4.07 11.31
N PRO A 263 23.52 4.89 11.83
CA PRO A 263 23.23 5.91 12.88
C PRO A 263 22.11 6.89 12.49
N SER A 264 21.93 7.17 11.19
CA SER A 264 20.87 8.07 10.70
C SER A 264 19.45 7.52 10.93
N PHE A 265 19.26 6.25 11.25
CA PHE A 265 17.94 5.64 11.45
C PHE A 265 17.51 5.61 12.93
N ALA A 266 18.47 5.82 13.82
CA ALA A 266 18.19 5.76 15.25
C ALA A 266 17.10 6.76 15.66
N ASN A 267 16.04 6.27 16.31
CA ASN A 267 14.88 7.05 16.78
C ASN A 267 14.11 7.83 15.68
N ARG A 268 14.16 7.39 14.42
CA ARG A 268 13.50 8.06 13.28
C ARG A 268 12.23 7.37 12.83
N MET A 269 12.01 6.10 13.20
CA MET A 269 10.90 5.30 12.72
C MET A 269 9.97 4.90 13.86
N MET A 270 8.67 5.08 13.65
CA MET A 270 7.60 4.58 14.52
C MET A 270 6.61 3.77 13.67
N PRO A 271 6.76 2.45 13.58
CA PRO A 271 5.83 1.62 12.84
C PRO A 271 4.45 1.59 13.51
N VAL A 272 3.40 1.70 12.70
CA VAL A 272 2.00 1.63 13.12
C VAL A 272 1.32 0.50 12.37
N LEU A 273 0.58 -0.34 13.08
CA LEU A 273 -0.16 -1.45 12.49
C LEU A 273 -1.48 -0.96 11.86
N SER A 274 -1.81 -1.53 10.72
CA SER A 274 -3.13 -1.46 10.10
C SER A 274 -3.59 -2.88 9.83
N ASN A 275 -4.83 -3.19 10.19
CA ASN A 275 -5.36 -4.54 10.13
C ASN A 275 -6.39 -4.67 9.00
N ILE A 276 -6.38 -5.83 8.36
CA ILE A 276 -7.31 -6.17 7.28
C ILE A 276 -7.87 -7.55 7.57
N ILE A 277 -9.17 -7.70 7.38
CA ILE A 277 -9.85 -9.00 7.33
C ILE A 277 -10.42 -9.23 5.94
N VAL A 278 -10.55 -10.50 5.58
CA VAL A 278 -11.19 -10.93 4.34
C VAL A 278 -12.20 -12.02 4.69
N THR A 279 -13.42 -11.89 4.18
CA THR A 279 -14.48 -12.88 4.42
C THR A 279 -14.19 -14.20 3.71
N ARG A 280 -14.96 -15.23 4.05
CA ARG A 280 -15.19 -16.35 3.13
C ARG A 280 -15.75 -15.85 1.80
N GLU A 281 -15.75 -16.68 0.81
CA GLU A 281 -16.53 -16.42 -0.40
C GLU A 281 -18.00 -16.27 -0.04
N MET A 282 -18.65 -15.25 -0.59
CA MET A 282 -20.04 -14.90 -0.37
C MET A 282 -20.82 -15.18 -1.65
N SER A 283 -22.09 -15.58 -1.50
CA SER A 283 -22.97 -15.75 -2.64
C SER A 283 -23.45 -14.40 -3.19
N GLU A 284 -23.91 -14.39 -4.42
CA GLU A 284 -24.55 -13.20 -5.01
C GLU A 284 -25.79 -12.77 -4.21
N ASP A 285 -26.52 -13.70 -3.60
CA ASP A 285 -27.69 -13.36 -2.80
C ASP A 285 -27.31 -12.65 -1.49
N GLU A 286 -26.15 -12.99 -0.89
CA GLU A 286 -25.63 -12.25 0.26
C GLU A 286 -25.25 -10.81 -0.12
N PHE A 287 -24.68 -10.59 -1.30
CA PHE A 287 -24.42 -9.23 -1.79
C PHE A 287 -25.71 -8.46 -2.13
N LYS A 288 -26.75 -9.14 -2.61
CA LYS A 288 -28.05 -8.53 -2.88
C LYS A 288 -28.76 -8.06 -1.61
N LEU A 289 -28.53 -8.70 -0.46
CA LEU A 289 -29.14 -8.27 0.82
C LEU A 289 -28.77 -6.81 1.18
N GLN A 290 -27.62 -6.35 0.72
CA GLN A 290 -27.15 -4.98 0.96
C GLN A 290 -27.02 -4.17 -0.34
N ASN A 291 -27.61 -4.68 -1.40
CA ASN A 291 -27.54 -4.08 -2.72
C ASN A 291 -26.09 -3.72 -3.15
N TYR A 292 -25.10 -4.56 -2.76
CA TYR A 292 -23.70 -4.27 -2.99
C TYR A 292 -23.30 -4.53 -4.45
N LYS A 293 -23.14 -3.46 -5.24
CA LYS A 293 -22.95 -3.53 -6.70
C LYS A 293 -21.56 -3.10 -7.15
N THR A 294 -20.93 -2.18 -6.42
CA THR A 294 -19.66 -1.58 -6.87
C THR A 294 -18.45 -2.47 -6.63
N LEU A 295 -17.49 -2.42 -7.55
CA LEU A 295 -16.14 -2.98 -7.40
C LEU A 295 -15.09 -1.88 -7.14
N ASN A 296 -15.51 -0.63 -7.04
CA ASN A 296 -14.60 0.47 -6.68
C ASN A 296 -14.13 0.32 -5.23
N PRO A 297 -12.89 0.69 -4.93
CA PRO A 297 -12.43 0.83 -3.56
C PRO A 297 -13.23 1.91 -2.83
N ILE A 298 -13.59 1.65 -1.59
CA ILE A 298 -14.38 2.55 -0.75
C ILE A 298 -13.59 2.89 0.51
N CYS A 299 -13.50 4.20 0.82
CA CYS A 299 -13.09 4.72 2.11
C CYS A 299 -14.25 5.46 2.75
N ASN A 300 -14.35 5.49 4.08
CA ASN A 300 -15.34 6.32 4.74
C ASN A 300 -14.71 7.59 5.36
N SER A 301 -15.56 8.54 5.69
CA SER A 301 -15.16 9.86 6.19
C SER A 301 -14.70 9.91 7.66
N ARG A 302 -14.58 8.76 8.36
CA ARG A 302 -14.13 8.74 9.76
C ARG A 302 -12.69 9.20 9.91
N GLU A 303 -12.36 9.76 11.08
CA GLU A 303 -10.98 10.07 11.46
C GLU A 303 -10.10 8.80 11.41
N ILE A 304 -10.54 7.74 12.09
CA ILE A 304 -9.99 6.39 11.94
C ILE A 304 -10.84 5.69 10.88
N LEU A 305 -10.46 5.88 9.63
CA LEU A 305 -11.25 5.45 8.49
C LEU A 305 -11.39 3.93 8.40
N TYR A 306 -12.54 3.50 7.91
CA TYR A 306 -12.73 2.16 7.36
C TYR A 306 -12.55 2.22 5.86
N TYR A 307 -11.87 1.20 5.32
CA TYR A 307 -11.71 1.00 3.89
C TYR A 307 -12.11 -0.43 3.54
N TYR A 308 -12.90 -0.57 2.49
CA TYR A 308 -13.47 -1.86 2.14
C TYR A 308 -13.76 -1.95 0.64
N ARG A 309 -13.85 -3.18 0.15
CA ARG A 309 -14.25 -3.46 -1.23
C ARG A 309 -14.76 -4.87 -1.39
N ARG A 310 -15.64 -5.07 -2.37
CA ARG A 310 -15.92 -6.39 -2.94
C ARG A 310 -14.77 -6.74 -3.90
N MET A 311 -14.25 -7.96 -3.79
CA MET A 311 -13.20 -8.48 -4.66
C MET A 311 -13.79 -9.34 -5.78
N PRO A 312 -13.07 -9.55 -6.92
CA PRO A 312 -13.52 -10.45 -7.99
C PRO A 312 -13.82 -11.88 -7.53
N SER A 313 -13.19 -12.30 -6.43
CA SER A 313 -13.42 -13.61 -5.80
C SER A 313 -14.67 -13.68 -4.93
N ASN A 314 -15.60 -12.74 -5.07
CA ASN A 314 -16.81 -12.65 -4.25
C ASN A 314 -16.56 -12.66 -2.74
N ARG A 315 -15.49 -12.00 -2.31
CA ARG A 315 -15.16 -11.78 -0.90
C ARG A 315 -15.20 -10.31 -0.58
N MET A 316 -15.57 -9.98 0.65
CA MET A 316 -15.38 -8.64 1.18
C MET A 316 -14.00 -8.53 1.84
N LEU A 317 -13.26 -7.50 1.46
CA LEU A 317 -12.08 -7.06 2.18
C LEU A 317 -12.48 -5.83 3.00
N PHE A 318 -12.12 -5.84 4.27
CA PHE A 318 -12.39 -4.73 5.19
C PHE A 318 -11.14 -4.44 6.02
N GLY A 319 -10.78 -3.17 6.12
CA GLY A 319 -9.62 -2.74 6.86
C GLY A 319 -9.87 -1.46 7.65
N THR A 320 -9.10 -1.29 8.71
CA THR A 320 -9.06 -0.07 9.51
C THR A 320 -7.68 0.11 10.15
N ARG A 321 -7.40 1.32 10.56
CA ARG A 321 -6.29 1.55 11.51
C ARG A 321 -6.77 1.11 12.87
N GLY A 322 -5.92 0.45 13.58
CA GLY A 322 -6.45 0.51 14.86
C GLY A 322 -6.08 -0.40 15.95
N ASP A 323 -5.28 -1.38 15.76
CA ASP A 323 -4.83 -2.08 16.93
C ASP A 323 -3.30 -2.07 17.03
N THR A 324 -2.85 -1.96 18.29
CA THR A 324 -1.42 -1.99 18.61
C THR A 324 -0.87 -3.41 18.61
N TYR A 325 -1.74 -4.42 18.61
CA TYR A 325 -1.33 -5.81 18.83
C TYR A 325 -1.50 -6.71 17.62
N GLY A 326 -2.45 -6.43 16.70
CA GLY A 326 -2.69 -7.26 15.52
C GLY A 326 -3.02 -8.71 15.88
N ASP A 327 -3.69 -8.94 17.01
CA ASP A 327 -4.05 -10.25 17.54
C ASP A 327 -5.41 -10.73 17.01
N GLU A 328 -5.82 -11.94 17.38
CA GLU A 328 -7.12 -12.51 17.01
C GLU A 328 -8.30 -11.64 17.49
N LYS A 329 -8.17 -10.99 18.66
CA LYS A 329 -9.17 -10.07 19.19
C LYS A 329 -9.37 -8.83 18.32
N SER A 330 -8.31 -8.38 17.63
CA SER A 330 -8.43 -7.31 16.63
C SER A 330 -9.29 -7.75 15.44
N ALA A 331 -9.10 -8.97 14.97
CA ALA A 331 -9.90 -9.55 13.88
C ALA A 331 -11.37 -9.73 14.30
N GLU A 332 -11.63 -10.23 15.51
CA GLU A 332 -12.99 -10.39 16.06
C GLU A 332 -13.71 -9.04 16.15
N ARG A 333 -13.06 -7.99 16.68
CA ARG A 333 -13.64 -6.65 16.72
C ARG A 333 -13.95 -6.09 15.34
N MET A 334 -13.06 -6.29 14.38
CA MET A 334 -13.30 -5.86 12.99
C MET A 334 -14.46 -6.63 12.35
N GLN A 335 -14.56 -7.94 12.61
CA GLN A 335 -15.65 -8.77 12.14
C GLN A 335 -16.98 -8.33 12.78
N GLU A 336 -17.03 -8.14 14.09
CA GLU A 336 -18.21 -7.65 14.80
C GLU A 336 -18.68 -6.30 14.25
N PHE A 337 -17.71 -5.39 14.03
CA PHE A 337 -18.00 -4.09 13.45
C PHE A 337 -18.58 -4.21 12.04
N MET A 338 -17.95 -5.00 11.18
CA MET A 338 -18.43 -5.24 9.81
C MET A 338 -19.84 -5.83 9.82
N THR A 339 -20.11 -6.83 10.67
CA THR A 339 -21.42 -7.48 10.78
C THR A 339 -22.52 -6.54 11.29
N LYS A 340 -22.18 -5.57 12.15
CA LYS A 340 -23.17 -4.60 12.67
C LYS A 340 -23.50 -3.48 11.70
N LYS A 341 -22.62 -3.19 10.74
CA LYS A 341 -22.71 -2.01 9.88
C LYS A 341 -23.02 -2.35 8.41
N PHE A 342 -22.75 -3.56 8.05
CA PHE A 342 -23.02 -4.19 6.76
C PHE A 342 -23.77 -5.51 6.99
#